data_5413b7887bdab96f264e9b2fab1a0987
#
_entry.id   5413b7887bdab96f264e9b2fab1a0987
#
_cell.length_a   1.000
_cell.length_b   1.000
_cell.length_c   1.000
_cell.angle_alpha   90.00
_cell.angle_beta   90.00
_cell.angle_gamma   90.00
#
_symmetry.space_group_name_H-M   'P 1'
#
loop_
_entity.id
_entity.type
_entity.pdbx_description
1 polymer ?
#
loop_
_entity_poly.entity_id
_entity_poly.type
_entity_poly.pdbx_seq_one_letter_code
_entity_poly.pdbx_strand_id
1 'polypeptide(L)'
;MRLKQWLVAAAAAMLPVLPAAELPSDVEFGKKGTFQVGGAQFEMQCWTPEWGRVSSGQWEEVKSSKANGGLSFSGILSYGGSKGKVVEEIRPTGKDSFSFKVDFNFPEKIDAGSFCGAFSLTSLLPGVMVDGKYVKLPPGKDSPHVYSNYKAKKLQFDAGGGYEITVTGNPLKFMIQDNTSFGGVNHSIRIYMTPDTGMLDKSSFKVDFKVDRGQSLPVSLASAANFGFADEVAGDGKGGWTDQGPNNDLRSFKPGRLTVDAISFDVVDPAKNNGKAALVVAEAQRGFVTPEIELPLPRNNARAVNLLHASGWSPELGTQLGVLIAKYADGSVEEVPVRAIVDSGNWWAPYRGENAAIAWKGENPMAEIGLYASSFPLKKAGPVSLRFRVTAPGAIWMVAGVTLSDRPVRFRAENDTPMVVKENVTWKRLDYTRKPVMGSALDFSFLLDAPAGKYGYVQAAPDGTLTFEKAPGKRLRLYGVNLVHGANFLSKEAVDDLAKVLVWNGYNTLRIHHHDRGMGDPKAKDSITLDPKVLDQLDYLLYRMKESG
;
A
#
# COMPACT_ATOMS: atom_id res chain seq x y z
N MET A 1 78.88 47.21 20.22
CA MET A 1 78.53 46.17 19.26
C MET A 1 77.53 45.23 19.88
N ARG A 2 76.24 45.35 19.59
CA ARG A 2 75.15 44.42 20.06
C ARG A 2 74.47 43.81 18.85
N LEU A 3 74.70 42.52 18.60
CA LEU A 3 73.95 41.70 17.62
C LEU A 3 72.49 41.55 18.05
N LYS A 4 71.58 41.96 17.19
CA LYS A 4 70.15 41.61 17.31
C LYS A 4 69.90 40.29 16.58
N GLN A 5 69.56 39.23 17.32
CA GLN A 5 69.07 38.00 16.77
C GLN A 5 67.57 38.20 16.37
N TRP A 6 67.23 37.91 15.11
CA TRP A 6 65.85 37.83 14.61
C TRP A 6 65.38 36.38 14.79
N LEU A 7 64.44 36.16 15.67
CA LEU A 7 63.65 34.93 15.74
C LEU A 7 62.58 35.02 14.67
N VAL A 8 62.67 34.20 13.63
CA VAL A 8 61.58 33.94 12.68
C VAL A 8 60.67 32.82 13.27
N ALA A 9 59.54 33.19 13.79
CA ALA A 9 58.52 32.22 14.18
C ALA A 9 57.78 31.71 12.93
N ALA A 10 58.05 30.47 12.52
CA ALA A 10 57.29 29.79 11.51
C ALA A 10 55.93 29.38 12.08
N ALA A 11 54.88 30.14 11.77
CA ALA A 11 53.51 29.72 12.03
C ALA A 11 53.16 28.60 11.05
N ALA A 12 53.21 27.35 11.50
CA ALA A 12 52.61 26.22 10.78
C ALA A 12 51.09 26.41 10.79
N ALA A 13 50.54 26.85 9.67
CA ALA A 13 49.10 26.84 9.46
C ALA A 13 48.63 25.39 9.50
N MET A 14 47.99 24.95 10.58
CA MET A 14 47.22 23.74 10.62
C MET A 14 46.06 23.91 9.64
N LEU A 15 46.15 23.32 8.46
CA LEU A 15 45.01 23.12 7.58
C LEU A 15 43.98 22.33 8.35
N PRO A 16 42.70 22.74 8.36
CA PRO A 16 41.67 21.97 8.99
C PRO A 16 41.62 20.58 8.32
N VAL A 17 41.82 19.52 9.10
CA VAL A 17 41.60 18.14 8.65
C VAL A 17 40.12 18.06 8.38
N LEU A 18 39.71 18.10 7.10
CA LEU A 18 38.34 17.84 6.72
C LEU A 18 37.98 16.43 7.23
N PRO A 19 36.84 16.26 7.90
CA PRO A 19 36.42 14.95 8.33
C PRO A 19 36.35 14.02 7.11
N ALA A 20 36.80 12.77 7.27
CA ALA A 20 36.73 11.78 6.22
C ALA A 20 35.27 11.66 5.76
N ALA A 21 35.05 11.67 4.44
CA ALA A 21 33.71 11.49 3.90
C ALA A 21 33.15 10.14 4.37
N GLU A 22 31.92 10.14 4.85
CA GLU A 22 31.21 8.93 5.27
C GLU A 22 30.25 8.48 4.19
N LEU A 23 29.91 7.19 4.19
CA LEU A 23 28.89 6.63 3.31
C LEU A 23 27.51 7.23 3.64
N PRO A 24 26.64 7.45 2.62
CA PRO A 24 25.33 8.04 2.85
C PRO A 24 24.49 7.25 3.87
N SER A 25 23.91 7.94 4.85
CA SER A 25 23.09 7.34 5.90
C SER A 25 21.75 6.77 5.39
N ASP A 26 21.30 7.24 4.24
CA ASP A 26 20.07 6.78 3.59
C ASP A 26 20.28 5.50 2.75
N VAL A 27 21.46 4.90 2.79
CA VAL A 27 21.83 3.65 2.11
C VAL A 27 22.12 2.58 3.14
N GLU A 28 21.40 1.49 3.08
CA GLU A 28 21.62 0.31 3.91
C GLU A 28 22.65 -0.60 3.24
N PHE A 29 23.89 -0.60 3.73
CA PHE A 29 24.96 -1.45 3.20
C PHE A 29 24.94 -2.82 3.89
N GLY A 30 24.75 -3.86 3.10
CA GLY A 30 24.76 -5.25 3.52
C GLY A 30 26.14 -5.91 3.46
N LYS A 31 26.16 -7.21 3.60
CA LYS A 31 27.35 -8.04 3.42
C LYS A 31 27.61 -8.27 1.93
N LYS A 32 28.87 -8.54 1.54
CA LYS A 32 29.26 -8.90 0.17
C LYS A 32 28.87 -7.84 -0.89
N GLY A 33 29.06 -6.56 -0.60
CA GLY A 33 28.84 -5.46 -1.54
C GLY A 33 27.39 -5.18 -1.90
N THR A 34 26.44 -5.83 -1.24
CA THR A 34 25.03 -5.50 -1.43
C THR A 34 24.68 -4.16 -0.76
N PHE A 35 23.74 -3.43 -1.34
CA PHE A 35 23.16 -2.26 -0.68
C PHE A 35 21.70 -2.04 -1.10
N GLN A 36 20.96 -1.32 -0.27
CA GLN A 36 19.57 -0.99 -0.49
C GLN A 36 19.35 0.52 -0.32
N VAL A 37 18.55 1.09 -1.24
CA VAL A 37 18.05 2.46 -1.19
C VAL A 37 16.56 2.42 -1.47
N GLY A 38 15.74 2.84 -0.52
CA GLY A 38 14.29 2.74 -0.68
C GLY A 38 13.87 1.32 -1.05
N GLY A 39 13.14 1.18 -2.15
CA GLY A 39 12.71 -0.11 -2.69
C GLY A 39 13.67 -0.76 -3.70
N ALA A 40 14.86 -0.19 -3.90
CA ALA A 40 15.85 -0.71 -4.85
C ALA A 40 16.97 -1.45 -4.12
N GLN A 41 17.09 -2.74 -4.33
CA GLN A 41 18.16 -3.56 -3.78
C GLN A 41 19.21 -3.84 -4.86
N PHE A 42 20.48 -3.54 -4.57
CA PHE A 42 21.61 -3.79 -5.45
C PHE A 42 22.40 -5.01 -5.01
N GLU A 43 22.79 -5.84 -5.98
CA GLU A 43 23.75 -6.93 -5.79
C GLU A 43 24.53 -7.22 -7.08
N MET A 44 25.76 -7.74 -6.95
CA MET A 44 26.48 -8.30 -8.09
C MET A 44 25.87 -9.64 -8.51
N GLN A 45 25.62 -9.78 -9.81
CA GLN A 45 25.10 -11.00 -10.44
C GLN A 45 25.97 -11.39 -11.63
N CYS A 46 26.24 -12.67 -11.72
CA CYS A 46 26.94 -13.27 -12.84
C CYS A 46 25.99 -14.26 -13.52
N TRP A 47 25.85 -14.17 -14.82
CA TRP A 47 25.02 -15.05 -15.61
C TRP A 47 25.89 -15.86 -16.57
N THR A 48 25.77 -17.19 -16.52
CA THR A 48 26.45 -18.07 -17.49
C THR A 48 25.81 -17.94 -18.87
N PRO A 49 26.50 -18.36 -19.94
CA PRO A 49 25.90 -18.43 -21.27
C PRO A 49 24.59 -19.22 -21.31
N GLU A 50 24.42 -20.21 -20.44
CA GLU A 50 23.21 -21.05 -20.31
C GLU A 50 22.18 -20.44 -19.32
N TRP A 51 22.33 -19.16 -18.96
CA TRP A 51 21.45 -18.44 -18.02
C TRP A 51 21.46 -18.96 -16.55
N GLY A 52 22.47 -19.71 -16.17
CA GLY A 52 22.72 -20.00 -14.75
C GLY A 52 23.12 -18.73 -14.00
N ARG A 53 22.51 -18.47 -12.84
CA ARG A 53 22.80 -17.28 -12.02
C ARG A 53 23.76 -17.63 -10.88
N VAL A 54 24.83 -16.85 -10.73
CA VAL A 54 25.69 -16.81 -9.54
C VAL A 54 25.65 -15.40 -8.96
N SER A 55 25.22 -15.26 -7.71
CA SER A 55 25.20 -13.97 -7.01
C SER A 55 26.38 -13.81 -6.07
N SER A 56 26.63 -12.57 -5.61
CA SER A 56 27.64 -12.29 -4.59
C SER A 56 27.43 -13.09 -3.31
N GLY A 57 26.21 -13.53 -3.04
CA GLY A 57 25.86 -14.44 -1.94
C GLY A 57 26.58 -15.78 -1.97
N GLN A 58 26.98 -16.26 -3.15
CA GLN A 58 27.61 -17.57 -3.39
C GLN A 58 29.15 -17.52 -3.41
N TRP A 59 29.77 -16.39 -3.12
CA TRP A 59 31.22 -16.31 -3.04
C TRP A 59 31.77 -17.09 -1.84
N GLU A 60 32.88 -17.79 -2.08
CA GLU A 60 33.63 -18.51 -1.06
C GLU A 60 34.62 -17.58 -0.35
N GLU A 61 35.07 -17.92 0.86
CA GLU A 61 36.13 -17.24 1.62
C GLU A 61 35.97 -15.71 1.74
N VAL A 62 34.73 -15.22 1.94
CA VAL A 62 34.47 -13.79 1.98
C VAL A 62 35.08 -13.13 3.19
N LYS A 63 35.88 -12.08 2.92
CA LYS A 63 36.45 -11.18 3.93
C LYS A 63 35.89 -9.78 3.70
N SER A 64 35.58 -9.08 4.78
CA SER A 64 35.14 -7.68 4.75
C SER A 64 36.03 -6.82 5.63
N SER A 65 36.25 -5.57 5.21
CA SER A 65 36.97 -4.58 5.99
C SER A 65 36.36 -3.20 5.83
N LYS A 66 36.56 -2.35 6.85
CA LYS A 66 36.20 -0.93 6.80
C LYS A 66 37.48 -0.12 6.86
N ALA A 67 37.68 0.79 5.91
CA ALA A 67 38.82 1.70 5.91
C ALA A 67 38.45 3.02 5.21
N ASN A 68 38.90 4.16 5.76
CA ASN A 68 38.72 5.50 5.20
C ASN A 68 37.25 5.82 4.88
N GLY A 69 36.33 5.50 5.78
CA GLY A 69 34.89 5.70 5.60
C GLY A 69 34.22 4.78 4.60
N GLY A 70 34.94 3.87 3.94
CA GLY A 70 34.42 2.95 2.94
C GLY A 70 34.37 1.50 3.40
N LEU A 71 33.85 0.65 2.53
CA LEU A 71 33.74 -0.80 2.71
C LEU A 71 34.54 -1.52 1.61
N SER A 72 35.14 -2.66 1.96
CA SER A 72 35.77 -3.56 1.00
C SER A 72 35.36 -5.00 1.29
N PHE A 73 35.03 -5.73 0.24
CA PHE A 73 34.66 -7.14 0.29
C PHE A 73 35.55 -7.90 -0.68
N SER A 74 36.11 -9.03 -0.27
CA SER A 74 36.85 -9.90 -1.16
C SER A 74 36.42 -11.34 -0.97
N GLY A 75 36.44 -12.11 -2.06
CA GLY A 75 36.06 -13.52 -2.02
C GLY A 75 36.56 -14.26 -3.25
N ILE A 76 36.28 -15.54 -3.31
CA ILE A 76 36.52 -16.41 -4.44
C ILE A 76 35.19 -16.66 -5.15
N LEU A 77 35.17 -16.37 -6.44
CA LEU A 77 34.06 -16.65 -7.34
C LEU A 77 34.38 -17.91 -8.17
N SER A 78 33.59 -18.94 -8.01
CA SER A 78 33.63 -20.13 -8.86
C SER A 78 32.70 -19.92 -10.05
N TYR A 79 33.24 -19.90 -11.28
CA TYR A 79 32.47 -19.62 -12.48
C TYR A 79 33.09 -20.31 -13.70
N GLY A 80 32.26 -21.02 -14.50
CA GLY A 80 32.72 -21.67 -15.75
C GLY A 80 33.87 -22.67 -15.55
N GLY A 81 33.92 -23.35 -14.40
CA GLY A 81 35.00 -24.28 -14.05
C GLY A 81 36.28 -23.61 -13.58
N SER A 82 36.35 -22.29 -13.54
CA SER A 82 37.50 -21.50 -13.03
C SER A 82 37.18 -20.83 -11.71
N LYS A 83 38.20 -20.62 -10.88
CA LYS A 83 38.10 -19.89 -9.61
C LYS A 83 38.89 -18.58 -9.71
N GLY A 84 38.24 -17.45 -9.55
CA GLY A 84 38.84 -16.14 -9.59
C GLY A 84 38.63 -15.36 -8.28
N LYS A 85 39.61 -14.51 -7.96
CA LYS A 85 39.46 -13.57 -6.84
C LYS A 85 38.63 -12.38 -7.30
N VAL A 86 37.65 -12.01 -6.49
CA VAL A 86 36.83 -10.80 -6.67
C VAL A 86 37.03 -9.87 -5.49
N VAL A 87 37.19 -8.57 -5.76
CA VAL A 87 37.28 -7.52 -4.75
C VAL A 87 36.29 -6.42 -5.12
N GLU A 88 35.39 -6.13 -4.20
CA GLU A 88 34.46 -4.98 -4.28
C GLU A 88 34.90 -3.90 -3.32
N GLU A 89 34.87 -2.65 -3.76
CA GLU A 89 35.13 -1.47 -2.95
C GLU A 89 33.97 -0.48 -3.07
N ILE A 90 33.46 -0.05 -1.93
CA ILE A 90 32.48 1.04 -1.82
C ILE A 90 33.16 2.20 -1.11
N ARG A 91 33.28 3.33 -1.76
CA ARG A 91 33.97 4.52 -1.25
C ARG A 91 33.04 5.72 -1.28
N PRO A 92 32.91 6.50 -0.19
CA PRO A 92 32.18 7.75 -0.23
C PRO A 92 32.86 8.73 -1.20
N THR A 93 32.04 9.42 -2.02
CA THR A 93 32.50 10.46 -2.98
C THR A 93 31.89 11.82 -2.70
N GLY A 94 30.96 11.91 -1.78
CA GLY A 94 30.27 13.11 -1.31
C GLY A 94 29.22 12.75 -0.25
N LYS A 95 28.47 13.75 0.22
CA LYS A 95 27.49 13.56 1.29
C LYS A 95 26.43 12.49 0.96
N ASP A 96 25.93 12.51 -0.28
CA ASP A 96 24.85 11.63 -0.74
C ASP A 96 25.32 10.76 -1.92
N SER A 97 26.63 10.49 -2.01
CA SER A 97 27.22 9.78 -3.15
C SER A 97 28.39 8.89 -2.75
N PHE A 98 28.52 7.80 -3.51
CA PHE A 98 29.60 6.83 -3.34
C PHE A 98 29.98 6.18 -4.67
N SER A 99 31.19 5.66 -4.76
CA SER A 99 31.63 4.82 -5.87
C SER A 99 31.55 3.35 -5.50
N PHE A 100 31.18 2.54 -6.46
CA PHE A 100 31.28 1.09 -6.42
C PHE A 100 32.32 0.65 -7.46
N LYS A 101 33.34 -0.06 -7.01
CA LYS A 101 34.37 -0.63 -7.86
C LYS A 101 34.44 -2.13 -7.66
N VAL A 102 34.57 -2.89 -8.72
CA VAL A 102 34.80 -4.33 -8.67
C VAL A 102 36.03 -4.69 -9.52
N ASP A 103 36.93 -5.45 -8.93
CA ASP A 103 38.11 -6.00 -9.59
C ASP A 103 37.96 -7.52 -9.66
N PHE A 104 38.09 -8.06 -10.89
CA PHE A 104 38.12 -9.49 -11.15
C PHE A 104 39.56 -9.93 -11.47
N ASN A 105 39.95 -11.08 -10.95
CA ASN A 105 41.25 -11.68 -11.23
C ASN A 105 41.09 -13.20 -11.34
N PHE A 106 40.84 -13.63 -12.59
CA PHE A 106 40.81 -15.06 -12.95
C PHE A 106 42.18 -15.47 -13.51
N PRO A 107 42.65 -16.70 -13.23
CA PRO A 107 43.93 -17.19 -13.73
C PRO A 107 43.94 -17.32 -15.26
N GLU A 108 42.77 -17.57 -15.86
CA GLU A 108 42.55 -17.73 -17.29
C GLU A 108 41.38 -16.87 -17.75
N LYS A 109 41.31 -16.58 -19.06
CA LYS A 109 40.15 -15.92 -19.67
C LYS A 109 38.94 -16.85 -19.60
N ILE A 110 37.84 -16.34 -19.02
CA ILE A 110 36.57 -17.04 -18.94
C ILE A 110 35.54 -16.36 -19.85
N ASP A 111 34.66 -17.11 -20.47
CA ASP A 111 33.46 -16.57 -21.11
C ASP A 111 32.47 -16.20 -20.02
N ALA A 112 32.32 -14.92 -19.81
CA ALA A 112 31.56 -14.39 -18.69
C ALA A 112 30.06 -14.30 -18.95
N GLY A 113 29.60 -14.60 -20.19
CA GLY A 113 28.19 -14.35 -20.51
C GLY A 113 27.80 -12.93 -20.14
N SER A 114 27.43 -12.71 -18.87
CA SER A 114 27.04 -11.39 -18.36
C SER A 114 27.40 -11.24 -16.88
N PHE A 115 28.31 -10.30 -16.58
CA PHE A 115 28.51 -9.79 -15.21
C PHE A 115 27.86 -8.43 -15.10
N CYS A 116 26.98 -8.25 -14.11
CA CYS A 116 26.29 -6.98 -13.88
C CYS A 116 26.09 -6.68 -12.39
N GLY A 117 26.10 -5.42 -12.04
CA GLY A 117 25.45 -4.95 -10.85
C GLY A 117 23.96 -4.80 -11.15
N ALA A 118 23.12 -5.48 -10.41
CA ALA A 118 21.68 -5.49 -10.67
C ALA A 118 20.89 -4.83 -9.55
N PHE A 119 20.04 -3.89 -9.92
CA PHE A 119 18.97 -3.41 -9.06
C PHE A 119 17.72 -4.27 -9.25
N SER A 120 17.21 -4.83 -8.16
CA SER A 120 15.86 -5.36 -8.07
C SER A 120 14.96 -4.30 -7.45
N LEU A 121 13.91 -3.88 -8.17
CA LEU A 121 12.97 -2.86 -7.71
C LEU A 121 11.73 -3.54 -7.11
N THR A 122 10.96 -2.82 -6.32
CA THR A 122 9.71 -3.32 -5.73
C THR A 122 8.49 -3.14 -6.65
N SER A 123 8.64 -2.41 -7.77
CA SER A 123 7.54 -2.12 -8.69
C SER A 123 8.02 -1.82 -10.11
N LEU A 124 7.08 -1.74 -11.04
CA LEU A 124 7.34 -1.27 -12.40
C LEU A 124 7.59 0.24 -12.40
N LEU A 125 8.55 0.68 -13.21
CA LEU A 125 8.84 2.09 -13.47
C LEU A 125 8.02 2.58 -14.67
N PRO A 126 7.39 3.77 -14.63
CA PRO A 126 6.79 4.37 -15.82
C PRO A 126 7.83 4.83 -16.84
N GLY A 127 9.04 5.12 -16.40
CA GLY A 127 10.15 5.57 -17.22
C GLY A 127 11.40 5.86 -16.40
N VAL A 128 12.46 6.22 -17.08
CA VAL A 128 13.77 6.59 -16.51
C VAL A 128 14.34 7.82 -17.22
N MET A 129 15.31 8.49 -16.60
CA MET A 129 16.08 9.55 -17.26
C MET A 129 17.42 8.99 -17.75
N VAL A 130 17.71 9.14 -19.03
CA VAL A 130 18.99 8.74 -19.64
C VAL A 130 19.64 9.96 -20.27
N ASP A 131 20.83 10.31 -19.80
CA ASP A 131 21.58 11.50 -20.23
C ASP A 131 20.73 12.79 -20.24
N GLY A 132 19.86 12.92 -19.22
CA GLY A 132 18.96 14.08 -19.04
C GLY A 132 17.68 14.04 -19.88
N LYS A 133 17.41 12.96 -20.63
CA LYS A 133 16.17 12.79 -21.40
C LYS A 133 15.28 11.73 -20.78
N TYR A 134 13.99 12.02 -20.66
CA TYR A 134 13.03 11.04 -20.17
C TYR A 134 12.76 9.96 -21.22
N VAL A 135 12.86 8.73 -20.82
CA VAL A 135 12.56 7.53 -21.61
C VAL A 135 11.38 6.81 -20.95
N LYS A 136 10.24 6.79 -21.62
CA LYS A 136 9.07 6.01 -21.19
C LYS A 136 9.36 4.53 -21.40
N LEU A 137 9.08 3.71 -20.40
CA LEU A 137 9.24 2.26 -20.52
C LEU A 137 7.92 1.64 -21.03
N PRO A 138 7.98 0.84 -22.11
CA PRO A 138 6.82 0.09 -22.58
C PRO A 138 6.52 -1.09 -21.65
N PRO A 139 5.29 -1.63 -21.63
CA PRO A 139 5.02 -2.89 -20.97
C PRO A 139 5.76 -4.05 -21.67
N GLY A 140 6.30 -4.98 -20.88
CA GLY A 140 7.11 -6.11 -21.38
C GLY A 140 6.32 -7.24 -22.05
N LYS A 141 5.25 -6.92 -22.81
CA LYS A 141 4.36 -7.92 -23.43
C LYS A 141 5.03 -8.77 -24.50
N ASP A 142 5.88 -8.15 -25.32
CA ASP A 142 6.51 -8.80 -26.46
C ASP A 142 7.97 -9.19 -26.20
N SER A 143 8.61 -8.53 -25.23
CA SER A 143 9.97 -8.81 -24.77
C SER A 143 10.15 -8.36 -23.33
N PRO A 144 10.77 -9.19 -22.47
CA PRO A 144 11.09 -8.75 -21.11
C PRO A 144 12.12 -7.63 -21.08
N HIS A 145 12.95 -7.46 -22.11
CA HIS A 145 13.95 -6.40 -22.22
C HIS A 145 13.32 -5.12 -22.78
N VAL A 146 12.81 -4.27 -21.90
CA VAL A 146 12.03 -3.10 -22.32
C VAL A 146 12.86 -1.89 -22.71
N TYR A 147 14.13 -1.83 -22.29
CA TYR A 147 15.06 -0.78 -22.72
C TYR A 147 16.52 -1.19 -22.51
N SER A 148 17.40 -0.83 -23.45
CA SER A 148 18.85 -1.03 -23.32
C SER A 148 19.62 0.18 -23.87
N ASN A 149 20.71 0.54 -23.20
CA ASN A 149 21.67 1.54 -23.71
C ASN A 149 23.09 1.15 -23.27
N TYR A 150 24.02 1.09 -24.22
CA TYR A 150 25.41 0.67 -23.98
C TYR A 150 26.42 1.81 -24.13
N LYS A 151 25.95 3.05 -24.31
CA LYS A 151 26.77 4.24 -24.53
C LYS A 151 26.34 5.44 -23.67
N ALA A 152 25.45 5.22 -22.70
CA ALA A 152 25.01 6.25 -21.80
C ALA A 152 26.17 6.73 -20.90
N LYS A 153 26.01 7.91 -20.33
CA LYS A 153 26.87 8.44 -19.28
C LYS A 153 26.15 8.49 -17.93
N LYS A 154 24.84 8.62 -17.96
CA LYS A 154 24.01 8.84 -16.78
C LYS A 154 22.66 8.15 -16.90
N LEU A 155 22.28 7.41 -15.87
CA LEU A 155 20.94 6.84 -15.68
C LEU A 155 20.38 7.35 -14.35
N GLN A 156 19.11 7.82 -14.36
CA GLN A 156 18.39 8.19 -13.14
C GLN A 156 17.06 7.46 -13.11
N PHE A 157 16.70 6.93 -11.96
CA PHE A 157 15.43 6.21 -11.77
C PHE A 157 14.92 6.34 -10.35
N ASP A 158 13.59 6.25 -10.21
CA ASP A 158 12.91 6.19 -8.92
C ASP A 158 13.20 4.85 -8.23
N ALA A 159 13.84 4.92 -7.07
CA ALA A 159 14.14 3.76 -6.24
C ALA A 159 12.99 3.35 -5.31
N GLY A 160 11.87 4.06 -5.34
CA GLY A 160 10.78 3.92 -4.38
C GLY A 160 11.06 4.61 -3.05
N GLY A 161 10.01 4.77 -2.24
CA GLY A 161 10.14 5.39 -0.93
C GLY A 161 10.53 6.88 -0.94
N GLY A 162 10.41 7.58 -2.07
CA GLY A 162 10.84 8.97 -2.22
C GLY A 162 12.32 9.14 -2.56
N TYR A 163 13.03 8.06 -2.83
CA TYR A 163 14.42 8.09 -3.24
C TYR A 163 14.59 7.98 -4.75
N GLU A 164 15.53 8.75 -5.30
CA GLU A 164 16.01 8.63 -6.67
C GLU A 164 17.49 8.22 -6.66
N ILE A 165 17.84 7.26 -7.51
CA ILE A 165 19.22 6.86 -7.72
C ILE A 165 19.70 7.41 -9.07
N THR A 166 20.84 8.08 -9.04
CA THR A 166 21.61 8.42 -10.23
C THR A 166 22.84 7.51 -10.32
N VAL A 167 23.01 6.83 -11.44
CA VAL A 167 24.19 6.04 -11.77
C VAL A 167 24.97 6.75 -12.86
N THR A 168 26.27 6.91 -12.67
CA THR A 168 27.18 7.50 -13.68
C THR A 168 28.32 6.54 -14.01
N GLY A 169 28.70 6.51 -15.29
CA GLY A 169 29.81 5.68 -15.80
C GLY A 169 30.27 6.18 -17.18
N ASN A 170 31.45 5.73 -17.63
CA ASN A 170 31.97 6.15 -18.93
C ASN A 170 32.63 4.97 -19.68
N PRO A 171 31.93 4.30 -20.59
CA PRO A 171 30.48 4.37 -20.81
C PRO A 171 29.70 3.62 -19.71
N LEU A 172 28.44 4.01 -19.50
CA LEU A 172 27.47 3.27 -18.70
C LEU A 172 26.68 2.34 -19.63
N LYS A 173 26.84 1.03 -19.43
CA LYS A 173 26.11 0.01 -20.19
C LYS A 173 25.03 -0.58 -19.28
N PHE A 174 23.77 -0.51 -19.70
CA PHE A 174 22.69 -1.04 -18.87
C PHE A 174 21.51 -1.58 -19.70
N MET A 175 20.70 -2.41 -19.07
CA MET A 175 19.44 -2.94 -19.58
C MET A 175 18.39 -2.92 -18.48
N ILE A 176 17.14 -2.60 -18.85
CA ILE A 176 15.97 -2.66 -17.98
C ILE A 176 15.11 -3.84 -18.43
N GLN A 177 14.77 -4.72 -17.50
CA GLN A 177 13.94 -5.88 -17.69
C GLN A 177 12.63 -5.75 -16.93
N ASP A 178 11.52 -6.01 -17.61
CA ASP A 178 10.20 -6.20 -17.01
C ASP A 178 10.06 -7.67 -16.58
N ASN A 179 9.94 -7.88 -15.27
CA ASN A 179 9.87 -9.23 -14.70
C ASN A 179 8.45 -9.81 -14.71
N THR A 180 7.44 -9.10 -15.23
CA THR A 180 6.06 -9.63 -15.31
C THR A 180 5.98 -10.85 -16.20
N SER A 181 6.84 -10.96 -17.22
CA SER A 181 6.98 -12.16 -18.07
C SER A 181 7.48 -13.40 -17.31
N PHE A 182 8.05 -13.22 -16.12
CA PHE A 182 8.57 -14.28 -15.25
C PHE A 182 7.78 -14.41 -13.94
N GLY A 183 6.56 -13.86 -13.88
CA GLY A 183 5.70 -13.90 -12.68
C GLY A 183 6.04 -12.85 -11.62
N GLY A 184 6.98 -11.94 -11.88
CA GLY A 184 7.27 -10.80 -11.02
C GLY A 184 6.29 -9.65 -11.21
N VAL A 185 6.42 -8.61 -10.38
CA VAL A 185 5.60 -7.37 -10.45
C VAL A 185 6.47 -6.11 -10.53
N ASN A 186 7.71 -6.25 -10.98
CA ASN A 186 8.75 -5.23 -10.88
C ASN A 186 9.65 -5.18 -12.11
N HIS A 187 10.43 -4.10 -12.19
CA HIS A 187 11.60 -4.03 -13.07
C HIS A 187 12.87 -4.45 -12.34
N SER A 188 13.83 -4.97 -13.10
CA SER A 188 15.25 -5.02 -12.72
C SER A 188 16.10 -4.18 -13.68
N ILE A 189 17.12 -3.53 -13.13
CA ILE A 189 18.08 -2.72 -13.92
C ILE A 189 19.44 -3.39 -13.78
N ARG A 190 19.98 -3.88 -14.90
CA ARG A 190 21.31 -4.50 -14.97
C ARG A 190 22.33 -3.53 -15.53
N ILE A 191 23.36 -3.22 -14.75
CA ILE A 191 24.50 -2.40 -15.14
C ILE A 191 25.63 -3.36 -15.50
N TYR A 192 25.95 -3.46 -16.80
CA TYR A 192 26.92 -4.41 -17.28
C TYR A 192 28.35 -4.02 -16.93
N MET A 193 29.08 -4.98 -16.39
CA MET A 193 30.47 -4.89 -15.99
C MET A 193 31.33 -5.91 -16.76
N THR A 194 30.89 -6.27 -17.96
CA THR A 194 31.59 -7.17 -18.86
C THR A 194 32.30 -6.37 -19.96
N PRO A 195 33.53 -6.72 -20.34
CA PRO A 195 34.17 -6.20 -21.54
C PRO A 195 33.33 -6.46 -22.80
N ASP A 196 33.53 -5.68 -23.86
CA ASP A 196 32.79 -5.85 -25.12
C ASP A 196 33.06 -7.22 -25.78
N THR A 197 34.17 -7.84 -25.43
CA THR A 197 34.54 -9.18 -25.92
C THR A 197 33.79 -10.31 -25.25
N GLY A 198 33.06 -10.07 -24.16
CA GLY A 198 32.44 -11.11 -23.33
C GLY A 198 33.44 -11.92 -22.50
N MET A 199 34.75 -11.75 -22.75
CA MET A 199 35.81 -12.48 -22.05
C MET A 199 36.30 -11.71 -20.85
N LEU A 200 36.44 -12.37 -19.70
CA LEU A 200 36.85 -11.77 -18.43
C LEU A 200 38.09 -12.47 -17.89
N ASP A 201 39.09 -11.70 -17.50
CA ASP A 201 40.28 -12.15 -16.79
C ASP A 201 40.63 -11.20 -15.65
N LYS A 202 41.61 -10.30 -15.89
CA LYS A 202 42.00 -9.22 -14.98
C LYS A 202 41.30 -7.92 -15.41
N SER A 203 40.10 -7.74 -14.94
CA SER A 203 39.24 -6.61 -15.34
C SER A 203 38.78 -5.82 -14.12
N SER A 204 38.64 -4.51 -14.31
CA SER A 204 38.22 -3.56 -13.28
C SER A 204 37.07 -2.70 -13.83
N PHE A 205 36.01 -2.57 -13.06
CA PHE A 205 34.84 -1.76 -13.39
C PHE A 205 34.51 -0.82 -12.24
N LYS A 206 34.12 0.39 -12.58
CA LYS A 206 33.72 1.41 -11.60
C LYS A 206 32.47 2.15 -12.09
N VAL A 207 31.52 2.35 -11.18
CA VAL A 207 30.38 3.25 -11.36
C VAL A 207 30.22 4.10 -10.11
N ASP A 208 29.66 5.29 -10.31
CA ASP A 208 29.38 6.20 -9.21
C ASP A 208 27.86 6.31 -9.01
N PHE A 209 27.45 6.30 -7.74
CA PHE A 209 26.06 6.41 -7.32
C PHE A 209 25.84 7.70 -6.57
N LYS A 210 24.72 8.36 -6.86
CA LYS A 210 24.18 9.44 -6.05
C LYS A 210 22.76 9.11 -5.65
N VAL A 211 22.44 9.29 -4.38
CA VAL A 211 21.11 9.10 -3.80
C VAL A 211 20.50 10.46 -3.48
N ASP A 212 19.28 10.68 -3.93
CA ASP A 212 18.53 11.92 -3.70
C ASP A 212 17.15 11.56 -3.12
N ARG A 213 16.81 12.08 -1.94
CA ARG A 213 15.53 11.85 -1.29
C ARG A 213 14.48 12.94 -1.55
N GLY A 214 14.81 13.95 -2.38
CA GLY A 214 13.92 15.06 -2.66
C GLY A 214 13.73 16.01 -1.47
N GLN A 215 12.84 16.98 -1.67
CA GLN A 215 12.44 17.94 -0.64
C GLN A 215 11.03 17.64 -0.17
N SER A 216 10.82 17.65 1.13
CA SER A 216 9.51 17.46 1.75
C SER A 216 9.26 18.47 2.85
N LEU A 217 7.99 18.86 3.04
CA LEU A 217 7.52 19.85 4.00
C LEU A 217 6.29 19.30 4.72
N PRO A 218 6.44 18.80 5.95
CA PRO A 218 5.30 18.45 6.80
C PRO A 218 4.43 19.67 7.07
N VAL A 219 3.10 19.49 7.02
CA VAL A 219 2.11 20.53 7.26
C VAL A 219 1.38 20.24 8.56
N SER A 220 1.33 21.22 9.46
CA SER A 220 0.58 21.07 10.71
C SER A 220 -0.92 21.06 10.44
N LEU A 221 -1.63 20.09 10.98
CA LEU A 221 -3.09 20.00 10.93
C LEU A 221 -3.79 20.72 12.09
N ALA A 222 -3.06 21.28 13.05
CA ALA A 222 -3.61 21.75 14.33
C ALA A 222 -4.78 22.74 14.18
N SER A 223 -4.71 23.66 13.22
CA SER A 223 -5.75 24.68 13.00
C SER A 223 -7.03 24.15 12.36
N ALA A 224 -6.95 23.05 11.64
CA ALA A 224 -8.07 22.47 10.88
C ALA A 224 -8.56 21.12 11.45
N ALA A 225 -7.81 20.52 12.37
CA ALA A 225 -8.18 19.27 13.03
C ALA A 225 -9.52 19.41 13.76
N ASN A 226 -10.41 18.44 13.57
CA ASN A 226 -11.76 18.44 14.13
C ASN A 226 -12.03 17.26 15.07
N PHE A 227 -11.31 16.14 14.96
CA PHE A 227 -11.44 14.95 15.82
C PHE A 227 -10.10 14.46 16.35
N GLY A 228 -10.16 13.69 17.45
CA GLY A 228 -9.03 13.00 18.06
C GLY A 228 -8.93 11.53 17.66
N PHE A 229 -8.01 10.83 18.35
CA PHE A 229 -7.78 9.40 18.17
C PHE A 229 -8.49 8.55 19.23
N ALA A 230 -8.72 9.11 20.42
CA ALA A 230 -9.39 8.44 21.54
C ALA A 230 -10.86 8.86 21.62
N ASP A 231 -11.73 7.88 21.89
CA ASP A 231 -13.17 8.05 22.05
C ASP A 231 -13.61 7.45 23.40
N GLU A 232 -14.25 8.26 24.24
CA GLU A 232 -14.66 7.81 25.58
C GLU A 232 -16.12 7.36 25.62
N VAL A 233 -16.98 7.89 24.71
CA VAL A 233 -18.41 7.63 24.71
C VAL A 233 -18.92 7.42 23.28
N ALA A 234 -19.33 6.21 22.97
CA ALA A 234 -19.89 5.89 21.65
C ALA A 234 -21.17 6.68 21.36
N GLY A 235 -21.30 7.25 20.18
CA GLY A 235 -22.51 7.90 19.68
C GLY A 235 -22.76 9.31 20.23
N ASP A 236 -21.78 9.96 20.87
CA ASP A 236 -21.93 11.32 21.38
C ASP A 236 -21.44 12.40 20.40
N GLY A 237 -20.85 12.00 19.27
CA GLY A 237 -20.33 12.88 18.23
C GLY A 237 -19.05 13.62 18.60
N LYS A 238 -18.29 13.15 19.59
CA LYS A 238 -17.09 13.80 20.12
C LYS A 238 -15.93 12.82 20.27
N GLY A 239 -14.73 13.38 20.48
CA GLY A 239 -13.54 12.57 20.79
C GLY A 239 -12.98 11.86 19.56
N GLY A 240 -13.21 10.56 19.45
CA GLY A 240 -12.66 9.71 18.39
C GLY A 240 -13.37 9.86 17.05
N TRP A 241 -12.64 9.67 16.01
CA TRP A 241 -13.08 9.89 14.62
C TRP A 241 -14.15 8.91 14.10
N THR A 242 -14.31 7.76 14.76
CA THR A 242 -15.33 6.75 14.40
C THR A 242 -16.59 6.83 15.25
N ASP A 243 -16.54 7.55 16.39
CA ASP A 243 -17.64 7.68 17.35
C ASP A 243 -18.21 6.33 17.84
N GLN A 244 -17.28 5.38 18.10
CA GLN A 244 -17.60 4.00 18.48
C GLN A 244 -17.16 3.62 19.90
N GLY A 245 -16.65 4.58 20.67
CA GLY A 245 -16.23 4.38 22.06
C GLY A 245 -14.84 3.76 22.23
N PRO A 246 -14.40 3.54 23.49
CA PRO A 246 -13.02 3.26 23.84
C PRO A 246 -12.49 1.89 23.36
N ASN A 247 -13.37 0.99 23.02
CA ASN A 247 -12.97 -0.33 22.51
C ASN A 247 -12.69 -0.34 21.00
N ASN A 248 -13.05 0.75 20.30
CA ASN A 248 -12.95 0.78 18.85
C ASN A 248 -12.46 2.14 18.35
N ASP A 249 -11.32 2.55 18.82
CA ASP A 249 -10.66 3.80 18.49
C ASP A 249 -9.17 3.62 18.15
N LEU A 250 -8.46 4.72 17.95
CA LEU A 250 -7.02 4.78 17.63
C LEU A 250 -6.15 5.21 18.83
N ARG A 251 -6.59 5.04 20.07
CA ARG A 251 -5.82 5.47 21.28
C ARG A 251 -4.44 4.81 21.40
N SER A 252 -4.22 3.67 20.77
CA SER A 252 -2.91 3.01 20.73
C SER A 252 -1.91 3.71 19.78
N PHE A 253 -2.38 4.55 18.86
CA PHE A 253 -1.54 5.34 17.98
C PHE A 253 -0.91 6.53 18.71
N LYS A 254 0.41 6.63 18.66
CA LYS A 254 1.14 7.71 19.32
C LYS A 254 1.34 8.88 18.38
N PRO A 255 0.88 10.11 18.75
CA PRO A 255 1.14 11.32 17.97
C PRO A 255 2.63 11.69 17.97
N GLY A 256 3.01 12.63 17.10
CA GLY A 256 4.37 13.10 16.94
C GLY A 256 4.89 12.84 15.52
N ARG A 257 6.22 12.78 15.37
CA ARG A 257 6.81 12.55 14.05
C ARG A 257 6.80 11.05 13.70
N LEU A 258 6.10 10.72 12.63
CA LEU A 258 6.13 9.40 12.00
C LEU A 258 6.85 9.51 10.65
N THR A 259 7.89 8.72 10.45
CA THR A 259 8.63 8.68 9.17
C THR A 259 8.33 7.37 8.45
N VAL A 260 7.91 7.49 7.20
CA VAL A 260 7.67 6.36 6.30
C VAL A 260 8.54 6.59 5.07
N ASP A 261 9.53 5.75 4.88
CA ASP A 261 10.58 5.95 3.87
C ASP A 261 11.26 7.34 4.01
N ALA A 262 11.37 8.11 2.93
CA ALA A 262 11.94 9.46 2.96
C ALA A 262 10.98 10.54 3.46
N ILE A 263 9.71 10.21 3.74
CA ILE A 263 8.67 11.18 4.09
C ILE A 263 8.38 11.13 5.58
N SER A 264 8.44 12.29 6.23
CA SER A 264 8.03 12.45 7.62
C SER A 264 6.69 13.15 7.71
N PHE A 265 5.80 12.67 8.56
CA PHE A 265 4.53 13.28 8.92
C PHE A 265 4.60 13.82 10.34
N ASP A 266 4.17 15.05 10.55
CA ASP A 266 4.03 15.64 11.89
C ASP A 266 2.57 15.48 12.33
N VAL A 267 2.32 14.47 13.16
CA VAL A 267 0.98 14.16 13.70
C VAL A 267 0.71 15.01 14.94
N VAL A 268 -0.39 15.72 14.93
CA VAL A 268 -0.79 16.62 16.02
C VAL A 268 -1.02 15.84 17.32
N ASP A 269 -0.45 16.33 18.41
CA ASP A 269 -0.70 15.80 19.75
C ASP A 269 -2.07 16.31 20.24
N PRO A 270 -3.08 15.43 20.40
CA PRO A 270 -4.41 15.85 20.84
C PRO A 270 -4.39 16.48 22.23
N ALA A 271 -3.48 16.09 23.11
CA ALA A 271 -3.35 16.69 24.44
C ALA A 271 -2.98 18.19 24.39
N LYS A 272 -2.32 18.62 23.30
CA LYS A 272 -1.91 20.02 23.08
C LYS A 272 -2.85 20.78 22.14
N ASN A 273 -3.90 20.14 21.62
CA ASN A 273 -4.81 20.72 20.63
C ASN A 273 -6.29 20.44 20.96
N ASN A 274 -6.67 20.59 22.24
CA ASN A 274 -8.05 20.43 22.70
C ASN A 274 -8.70 19.09 22.32
N GLY A 275 -7.95 18.00 22.39
CA GLY A 275 -8.38 16.66 22.04
C GLY A 275 -8.40 16.36 20.54
N LYS A 276 -8.05 17.31 19.66
CA LYS A 276 -8.14 17.18 18.20
C LYS A 276 -6.77 16.91 17.57
N ALA A 277 -6.71 15.98 16.62
CA ALA A 277 -5.44 15.53 16.01
C ALA A 277 -5.53 15.27 14.51
N ALA A 278 -6.73 15.05 13.97
CA ALA A 278 -6.94 14.66 12.57
C ALA A 278 -8.03 15.49 11.89
N LEU A 279 -7.96 15.56 10.56
CA LEU A 279 -9.05 16.03 9.71
C LEU A 279 -9.96 14.83 9.45
N VAL A 280 -11.24 14.94 9.77
CA VAL A 280 -12.22 13.89 9.56
C VAL A 280 -13.38 14.44 8.75
N VAL A 281 -13.68 13.77 7.63
CA VAL A 281 -14.77 14.12 6.73
C VAL A 281 -15.66 12.90 6.50
N ALA A 282 -16.98 13.11 6.49
CA ALA A 282 -17.98 12.08 6.22
C ALA A 282 -19.20 12.70 5.53
N GLU A 283 -20.01 11.89 4.86
CA GLU A 283 -21.27 12.37 4.31
C GLU A 283 -22.26 12.81 5.41
N ALA A 284 -23.21 13.66 5.02
CA ALA A 284 -24.22 14.26 5.89
C ALA A 284 -25.09 13.25 6.68
N GLN A 285 -25.13 11.99 6.27
CA GLN A 285 -25.82 10.91 7.00
C GLN A 285 -25.19 10.61 8.37
N ARG A 286 -23.91 10.99 8.57
CA ARG A 286 -23.21 10.93 9.86
C ARG A 286 -23.20 12.31 10.50
N GLY A 287 -24.31 12.73 11.03
CA GLY A 287 -24.62 14.10 11.48
C GLY A 287 -23.64 14.79 12.41
N PHE A 288 -22.58 14.10 12.87
CA PHE A 288 -21.53 14.66 13.74
C PHE A 288 -20.27 15.11 12.96
N VAL A 289 -20.12 14.78 11.68
CA VAL A 289 -18.93 15.08 10.87
C VAL A 289 -19.30 15.96 9.66
N THR A 290 -18.42 16.91 9.32
CA THR A 290 -18.57 17.73 8.10
C THR A 290 -18.19 16.94 6.85
N PRO A 291 -18.86 17.17 5.69
CA PRO A 291 -18.50 16.50 4.44
C PRO A 291 -17.21 17.02 3.81
N GLU A 292 -16.74 18.22 4.22
CA GLU A 292 -15.59 18.86 3.61
C GLU A 292 -14.80 19.69 4.64
N ILE A 293 -13.46 19.69 4.54
CA ILE A 293 -12.55 20.53 5.35
C ILE A 293 -11.47 21.12 4.44
N GLU A 294 -11.17 22.41 4.62
CA GLU A 294 -10.05 23.08 3.96
C GLU A 294 -8.87 23.26 4.91
N LEU A 295 -7.66 22.96 4.41
CA LEU A 295 -6.38 23.12 5.10
C LEU A 295 -5.56 24.18 4.33
N PRO A 296 -5.34 25.38 4.90
CA PRO A 296 -4.39 26.35 4.34
C PRO A 296 -2.97 25.82 4.35
N LEU A 297 -2.21 26.12 3.32
CA LEU A 297 -0.83 25.66 3.17
C LEU A 297 0.18 26.81 3.31
N PRO A 298 1.36 26.54 3.89
CA PRO A 298 2.48 27.46 3.84
C PRO A 298 2.97 27.63 2.39
N ARG A 299 3.72 28.70 2.11
CA ARG A 299 4.35 28.90 0.81
C ARG A 299 5.24 27.71 0.46
N ASN A 300 5.04 27.14 -0.72
CA ASN A 300 5.74 25.93 -1.17
C ASN A 300 5.86 25.88 -2.69
N ASN A 301 6.64 24.91 -3.20
CA ASN A 301 6.75 24.55 -4.60
C ASN A 301 6.42 23.07 -4.85
N ALA A 302 5.61 22.49 -3.98
CA ALA A 302 5.28 21.07 -4.01
C ALA A 302 4.59 20.66 -5.32
N ARG A 303 4.90 19.47 -5.78
CA ARG A 303 4.30 18.79 -6.94
C ARG A 303 3.58 17.50 -6.54
N ALA A 304 3.59 17.17 -5.27
CA ALA A 304 2.81 16.07 -4.73
C ALA A 304 2.38 16.33 -3.30
N VAL A 305 1.28 15.70 -2.92
CA VAL A 305 0.74 15.67 -1.56
C VAL A 305 0.84 14.24 -1.04
N ASN A 306 1.51 14.05 0.08
CA ASN A 306 1.59 12.78 0.76
C ASN A 306 0.67 12.82 1.97
N LEU A 307 -0.15 11.79 2.13
CA LEU A 307 -1.13 11.69 3.20
C LEU A 307 -0.78 10.52 4.13
N LEU A 308 -0.87 10.75 5.43
CA LEU A 308 -1.03 9.72 6.44
C LEU A 308 -2.52 9.66 6.77
N HIS A 309 -3.22 8.61 6.37
CA HIS A 309 -4.68 8.58 6.42
C HIS A 309 -5.24 7.16 6.51
N ALA A 310 -6.55 7.08 6.72
CA ALA A 310 -7.31 5.84 6.64
C ALA A 310 -8.79 6.14 6.38
N SER A 311 -9.55 5.12 5.98
CA SER A 311 -11.00 5.19 5.85
C SER A 311 -11.68 4.18 6.76
N GLY A 312 -12.88 4.53 7.22
CA GLY A 312 -13.80 3.62 7.90
C GLY A 312 -15.06 3.44 7.07
N TRP A 313 -15.70 2.27 7.17
CA TRP A 313 -16.84 1.90 6.33
C TRP A 313 -16.54 2.14 4.84
N SER A 314 -15.36 1.71 4.44
CA SER A 314 -14.82 1.91 3.09
C SER A 314 -15.74 1.29 2.06
N PRO A 315 -16.02 1.98 0.94
CA PRO A 315 -16.75 1.38 -0.17
C PRO A 315 -15.91 0.30 -0.87
N GLU A 316 -16.46 -0.33 -1.88
CA GLU A 316 -15.77 -1.39 -2.64
C GLU A 316 -14.46 -0.91 -3.25
N LEU A 317 -13.53 -1.86 -3.45
CA LEU A 317 -12.22 -1.65 -4.05
C LEU A 317 -12.31 -0.82 -5.34
N GLY A 318 -11.55 0.28 -5.38
CA GLY A 318 -11.44 1.16 -6.54
C GLY A 318 -12.57 2.19 -6.67
N THR A 319 -13.63 2.10 -5.86
CA THR A 319 -14.68 3.12 -5.79
C THR A 319 -14.11 4.43 -5.24
N GLN A 320 -14.57 5.56 -5.73
CA GLN A 320 -14.14 6.86 -5.21
C GLN A 320 -14.63 7.04 -3.77
N LEU A 321 -13.69 7.12 -2.84
CA LEU A 321 -13.93 7.45 -1.43
C LEU A 321 -14.23 8.94 -1.27
N GLY A 322 -13.42 9.76 -1.92
CA GLY A 322 -13.48 11.20 -1.84
C GLY A 322 -12.58 11.88 -2.85
N VAL A 323 -12.41 13.18 -2.70
CA VAL A 323 -11.60 14.03 -3.59
C VAL A 323 -10.66 14.90 -2.76
N LEU A 324 -9.39 14.89 -3.11
CA LEU A 324 -8.39 15.86 -2.68
C LEU A 324 -8.40 17.02 -3.68
N ILE A 325 -8.71 18.23 -3.23
CA ILE A 325 -8.81 19.41 -4.07
C ILE A 325 -7.67 20.37 -3.74
N ALA A 326 -6.76 20.57 -4.68
CA ALA A 326 -5.66 21.53 -4.56
C ALA A 326 -6.07 22.88 -5.19
N LYS A 327 -5.98 23.97 -4.43
CA LYS A 327 -6.23 25.33 -4.89
C LYS A 327 -4.93 26.08 -5.06
N TYR A 328 -4.83 26.89 -6.11
CA TYR A 328 -3.62 27.65 -6.45
C TYR A 328 -3.83 29.16 -6.32
N ALA A 329 -2.74 29.91 -6.24
CA ALA A 329 -2.77 31.37 -6.06
C ALA A 329 -3.50 32.15 -7.17
N ASP A 330 -3.55 31.59 -8.39
CA ASP A 330 -4.29 32.16 -9.52
C ASP A 330 -5.79 31.83 -9.49
N GLY A 331 -6.28 31.18 -8.42
CA GLY A 331 -7.66 30.77 -8.26
C GLY A 331 -8.02 29.45 -8.95
N SER A 332 -7.13 28.86 -9.75
CA SER A 332 -7.36 27.54 -10.34
C SER A 332 -7.43 26.45 -9.29
N VAL A 333 -8.17 25.39 -9.57
CA VAL A 333 -8.31 24.22 -8.72
C VAL A 333 -8.00 22.94 -9.50
N GLU A 334 -7.47 21.95 -8.80
CA GLU A 334 -7.22 20.61 -9.33
C GLU A 334 -7.89 19.60 -8.41
N GLU A 335 -8.74 18.74 -8.95
CA GLU A 335 -9.36 17.63 -8.21
C GLU A 335 -8.61 16.34 -8.48
N VAL A 336 -8.20 15.65 -7.40
CA VAL A 336 -7.52 14.37 -7.44
C VAL A 336 -8.41 13.34 -6.73
N PRO A 337 -8.96 12.36 -7.45
CA PRO A 337 -9.80 11.34 -6.84
C PRO A 337 -8.99 10.45 -5.89
N VAL A 338 -9.57 10.15 -4.74
CA VAL A 338 -9.03 9.20 -3.76
C VAL A 338 -9.92 7.96 -3.79
N ARG A 339 -9.34 6.82 -4.17
CA ARG A 339 -10.06 5.56 -4.35
C ARG A 339 -9.93 4.69 -3.10
N ALA A 340 -11.04 4.11 -2.68
CA ALA A 340 -11.07 3.20 -1.55
C ALA A 340 -10.19 1.96 -1.81
N ILE A 341 -9.42 1.56 -0.80
CA ILE A 341 -8.54 0.38 -0.78
C ILE A 341 -7.37 0.48 -1.77
N VAL A 342 -7.46 1.32 -2.79
CA VAL A 342 -6.37 1.60 -3.74
C VAL A 342 -5.46 2.71 -3.22
N ASP A 343 -6.06 3.86 -2.88
CA ASP A 343 -5.35 5.08 -2.45
C ASP A 343 -5.49 5.34 -0.93
N SER A 344 -6.54 4.80 -0.29
CA SER A 344 -6.75 4.86 1.17
C SER A 344 -7.28 3.53 1.65
N GLY A 345 -6.56 2.84 2.52
CA GLY A 345 -6.99 1.56 3.08
C GLY A 345 -8.05 1.69 4.17
N ASN A 346 -8.75 0.58 4.45
CA ASN A 346 -9.61 0.47 5.61
C ASN A 346 -8.74 0.39 6.88
N TRP A 347 -9.09 1.15 7.91
CA TRP A 347 -8.35 1.15 9.17
C TRP A 347 -8.45 -0.16 9.97
N TRP A 348 -9.51 -0.95 9.75
CA TRP A 348 -9.72 -2.27 10.34
C TRP A 348 -9.13 -3.37 9.48
N ALA A 349 -8.44 -4.34 10.12
CA ALA A 349 -7.75 -5.42 9.44
C ALA A 349 -6.91 -4.88 8.26
N PRO A 350 -5.92 -4.02 8.52
CA PRO A 350 -5.24 -3.26 7.49
C PRO A 350 -4.48 -4.16 6.53
N TYR A 351 -4.67 -3.89 5.24
CA TYR A 351 -3.89 -4.49 4.17
C TYR A 351 -3.51 -3.44 3.13
N ARG A 352 -2.41 -3.66 2.47
CA ARG A 352 -1.83 -2.73 1.53
C ARG A 352 -2.69 -2.54 0.28
N GLY A 353 -2.90 -1.28 -0.14
CA GLY A 353 -3.42 -0.89 -1.45
C GLY A 353 -2.31 -0.65 -2.48
N GLU A 354 -2.70 -0.39 -3.73
CA GLU A 354 -1.77 -0.08 -4.83
C GLU A 354 -0.95 1.19 -4.56
N ASN A 355 -1.60 2.25 -4.06
CA ASN A 355 -1.00 3.53 -3.65
C ASN A 355 -1.14 3.77 -2.14
N ALA A 356 -1.49 2.78 -1.35
CA ALA A 356 -1.68 2.88 0.10
C ALA A 356 -0.76 1.89 0.81
N ALA A 357 0.46 2.33 1.15
CA ALA A 357 1.38 1.54 1.97
C ALA A 357 0.97 1.62 3.45
N ILE A 358 1.07 0.52 4.18
CA ILE A 358 0.81 0.53 5.61
C ILE A 358 1.93 1.31 6.31
N ALA A 359 1.58 2.44 6.88
CA ALA A 359 2.50 3.34 7.58
C ALA A 359 2.64 3.00 9.06
N TRP A 360 1.57 2.46 9.64
CA TRP A 360 1.52 2.06 11.04
C TRP A 360 0.46 0.98 11.25
N LYS A 361 0.78 0.01 12.09
CA LYS A 361 -0.15 -1.01 12.61
C LYS A 361 -0.18 -0.99 14.12
N GLY A 362 -1.32 -1.26 14.70
CA GLY A 362 -1.56 -1.41 16.11
C GLY A 362 -2.81 -2.23 16.35
N GLU A 363 -3.21 -2.32 17.60
CA GLU A 363 -4.39 -3.08 18.01
C GLU A 363 -5.30 -2.22 18.88
N ASN A 364 -6.58 -2.46 18.80
CA ASN A 364 -7.58 -2.09 19.79
C ASN A 364 -8.28 -3.38 20.28
N PRO A 365 -9.15 -3.32 21.30
CA PRO A 365 -9.82 -4.51 21.82
C PRO A 365 -10.64 -5.31 20.80
N MET A 366 -10.97 -4.72 19.65
CA MET A 366 -11.85 -5.32 18.65
C MET A 366 -11.09 -5.87 17.45
N ALA A 367 -9.93 -5.29 17.06
CA ALA A 367 -9.23 -5.64 15.82
C ALA A 367 -7.78 -5.13 15.76
N GLU A 368 -6.99 -5.70 14.84
CA GLU A 368 -5.81 -5.03 14.29
C GLU A 368 -6.26 -3.79 13.50
N ILE A 369 -5.56 -2.68 13.68
CA ILE A 369 -5.89 -1.38 13.07
C ILE A 369 -4.65 -0.76 12.45
N GLY A 370 -4.83 0.13 11.45
CA GLY A 370 -3.70 0.73 10.76
C GLY A 370 -3.97 2.06 10.09
N LEU A 371 -2.86 2.74 9.78
CA LEU A 371 -2.80 3.96 8.99
C LEU A 371 -1.95 3.74 7.74
N TYR A 372 -2.23 4.50 6.70
CA TYR A 372 -1.61 4.34 5.38
C TYR A 372 -0.89 5.61 4.95
N ALA A 373 0.22 5.44 4.26
CA ALA A 373 0.90 6.50 3.54
C ALA A 373 0.59 6.38 2.05
N SER A 374 0.13 7.48 1.46
CA SER A 374 -0.21 7.57 0.03
C SER A 374 0.30 8.86 -0.58
N SER A 375 0.65 8.85 -1.85
CA SER A 375 1.18 10.02 -2.55
C SER A 375 0.31 10.37 -3.76
N PHE A 376 -0.03 11.64 -3.88
CA PHE A 376 -0.91 12.19 -4.92
C PHE A 376 -0.16 13.23 -5.74
N PRO A 377 0.19 12.94 -7.01
CA PRO A 377 0.86 13.89 -7.88
C PRO A 377 -0.07 15.06 -8.24
N LEU A 378 0.50 16.25 -8.34
CA LEU A 378 -0.17 17.47 -8.77
C LEU A 378 0.33 17.88 -10.17
N LYS A 379 -0.59 18.31 -11.05
CA LYS A 379 -0.27 18.83 -12.38
C LYS A 379 0.46 20.16 -12.31
N LYS A 380 0.12 20.98 -11.31
CA LYS A 380 0.69 22.31 -11.08
C LYS A 380 1.39 22.35 -9.71
N ALA A 381 2.50 23.08 -9.63
CA ALA A 381 3.27 23.24 -8.39
C ALA A 381 2.70 24.33 -7.48
N GLY A 382 2.93 24.21 -6.17
CA GLY A 382 2.69 25.26 -5.20
C GLY A 382 1.23 25.54 -4.88
N PRO A 383 0.44 24.54 -4.45
CA PRO A 383 -0.93 24.80 -3.97
C PRO A 383 -0.92 25.70 -2.74
N VAL A 384 -1.94 26.55 -2.58
CA VAL A 384 -2.10 27.46 -1.43
C VAL A 384 -3.04 26.91 -0.38
N SER A 385 -3.93 25.99 -0.73
CA SER A 385 -4.74 25.21 0.20
C SER A 385 -5.08 23.84 -0.37
N LEU A 386 -5.40 22.91 0.52
CA LEU A 386 -5.98 21.61 0.20
C LEU A 386 -7.37 21.53 0.80
N ARG A 387 -8.29 20.92 0.08
CA ARG A 387 -9.62 20.62 0.57
C ARG A 387 -9.86 19.12 0.47
N PHE A 388 -10.37 18.54 1.52
CA PHE A 388 -10.69 17.12 1.64
C PHE A 388 -12.21 16.99 1.63
N ARG A 389 -12.77 16.28 0.67
CA ARG A 389 -14.21 16.07 0.54
C ARG A 389 -14.48 14.59 0.34
N VAL A 390 -15.31 14.00 1.21
CA VAL A 390 -15.81 12.64 1.02
C VAL A 390 -16.98 12.64 0.03
N THR A 391 -17.07 11.59 -0.79
CA THR A 391 -18.13 11.43 -1.80
C THR A 391 -18.82 10.08 -1.71
N ALA A 392 -18.24 9.13 -0.98
CA ALA A 392 -18.80 7.80 -0.80
C ALA A 392 -19.84 7.79 0.33
N PRO A 393 -21.08 7.32 0.06
CA PRO A 393 -22.12 7.22 1.08
C PRO A 393 -21.69 6.38 2.28
N GLY A 394 -21.93 6.89 3.48
CA GLY A 394 -21.66 6.20 4.75
C GLY A 394 -20.18 6.04 5.12
N ALA A 395 -19.23 6.36 4.25
CA ALA A 395 -17.81 6.30 4.55
C ALA A 395 -17.34 7.47 5.41
N ILE A 396 -16.29 7.23 6.19
CA ILE A 396 -15.51 8.28 6.87
C ILE A 396 -14.09 8.25 6.33
N TRP A 397 -13.54 9.42 6.03
CA TRP A 397 -12.14 9.58 5.65
C TRP A 397 -11.44 10.43 6.70
N MET A 398 -10.39 9.87 7.30
CA MET A 398 -9.56 10.50 8.32
C MET A 398 -8.16 10.73 7.77
N VAL A 399 -7.63 11.96 7.94
CA VAL A 399 -6.27 12.35 7.60
C VAL A 399 -5.54 12.78 8.86
N ALA A 400 -4.54 12.01 9.27
CA ALA A 400 -3.73 12.23 10.47
C ALA A 400 -2.45 13.03 10.19
N GLY A 401 -2.02 13.11 8.92
CA GLY A 401 -0.84 13.87 8.53
C GLY A 401 -0.83 14.24 7.04
N VAL A 402 -0.25 15.38 6.75
CA VAL A 402 -0.04 15.90 5.39
C VAL A 402 1.41 16.32 5.24
N THR A 403 2.07 15.87 4.18
CA THR A 403 3.42 16.32 3.82
C THR A 403 3.47 16.63 2.34
N LEU A 404 3.90 17.83 2.02
CA LEU A 404 4.14 18.27 0.66
C LEU A 404 5.51 17.80 0.17
N SER A 405 5.65 17.42 -1.11
CA SER A 405 6.95 17.05 -1.69
C SER A 405 7.13 17.60 -3.10
N ASP A 406 8.39 17.76 -3.53
CA ASP A 406 8.75 18.25 -4.86
C ASP A 406 8.51 17.23 -5.97
N ARG A 407 8.25 15.96 -5.59
CA ARG A 407 7.93 14.85 -6.49
C ARG A 407 6.97 13.86 -5.81
N PRO A 408 6.19 13.08 -6.59
CA PRO A 408 5.40 11.99 -6.03
C PRO A 408 6.30 10.88 -5.46
N VAL A 409 5.81 10.20 -4.44
CA VAL A 409 6.53 9.15 -3.71
C VAL A 409 5.81 7.82 -3.91
N ARG A 410 6.53 6.77 -4.30
CA ARG A 410 6.07 5.40 -4.20
C ARG A 410 6.58 4.82 -2.89
N PHE A 411 5.69 4.71 -1.91
CA PHE A 411 6.03 4.08 -0.64
C PHE A 411 6.33 2.59 -0.84
N ARG A 412 7.29 2.08 -0.06
CA ARG A 412 7.75 0.69 -0.18
C ARG A 412 6.60 -0.30 -0.01
N ALA A 413 6.71 -1.38 -0.77
CA ALA A 413 5.84 -2.54 -0.61
C ALA A 413 6.32 -3.37 0.59
N GLU A 414 5.50 -3.52 1.59
CA GLU A 414 5.62 -4.64 2.51
C GLU A 414 5.03 -5.92 1.86
N ASN A 415 5.52 -7.11 2.27
CA ASN A 415 5.13 -8.38 1.65
C ASN A 415 3.67 -8.81 1.88
N ASP A 416 2.90 -8.05 2.65
CA ASP A 416 1.49 -8.32 3.00
C ASP A 416 0.49 -7.77 1.96
N THR A 417 0.77 -7.93 0.68
CA THR A 417 -0.21 -7.60 -0.35
C THR A 417 -1.26 -8.71 -0.43
N PRO A 418 -2.55 -8.42 -0.27
CA PRO A 418 -3.58 -9.37 -0.60
C PRO A 418 -3.47 -9.77 -2.07
N MET A 419 -3.68 -11.05 -2.36
CA MET A 419 -3.69 -11.53 -3.73
C MET A 419 -4.88 -10.88 -4.47
N VAL A 420 -4.59 -9.87 -5.29
CA VAL A 420 -5.59 -9.27 -6.16
C VAL A 420 -5.55 -9.97 -7.52
N VAL A 421 -6.53 -10.80 -7.77
CA VAL A 421 -6.71 -11.43 -9.08
C VAL A 421 -7.42 -10.42 -9.99
N LYS A 422 -6.69 -9.86 -10.96
CA LYS A 422 -7.27 -9.01 -12.02
C LYS A 422 -7.82 -9.89 -13.14
N GLU A 423 -8.95 -9.47 -13.71
CA GLU A 423 -9.53 -10.12 -14.86
C GLU A 423 -8.54 -10.14 -16.05
N ASN A 424 -8.35 -11.29 -16.65
CA ASN A 424 -7.47 -11.51 -17.80
C ASN A 424 -8.01 -12.64 -18.70
N VAL A 425 -7.19 -13.16 -19.61
CA VAL A 425 -7.60 -14.23 -20.53
C VAL A 425 -8.00 -15.52 -19.80
N THR A 426 -7.29 -15.84 -18.70
CA THR A 426 -7.48 -17.07 -17.91
C THR A 426 -8.46 -16.87 -16.75
N TRP A 427 -8.42 -15.72 -16.09
CA TRP A 427 -9.25 -15.39 -14.94
C TRP A 427 -10.37 -14.46 -15.36
N LYS A 428 -11.61 -14.90 -15.22
CA LYS A 428 -12.81 -14.11 -15.51
C LYS A 428 -13.53 -13.77 -14.21
N ARG A 429 -14.09 -12.57 -14.14
CA ARG A 429 -14.97 -12.19 -13.06
C ARG A 429 -16.19 -13.12 -13.08
N LEU A 430 -16.47 -13.75 -11.95
CA LEU A 430 -17.70 -14.48 -11.78
C LEU A 430 -18.84 -13.48 -11.50
N ASP A 431 -19.85 -13.47 -12.33
CA ASP A 431 -21.06 -12.69 -12.10
C ASP A 431 -21.97 -13.44 -11.13
N TYR A 432 -22.05 -12.93 -9.90
CA TYR A 432 -22.94 -13.46 -8.86
C TYR A 432 -24.38 -12.88 -8.93
N THR A 433 -24.62 -11.91 -9.80
CA THR A 433 -25.92 -11.23 -9.91
C THR A 433 -26.92 -12.02 -10.75
N ARG A 434 -26.84 -13.34 -10.75
CA ARG A 434 -27.78 -14.20 -11.48
C ARG A 434 -29.18 -14.03 -10.94
N LYS A 435 -30.05 -13.46 -11.76
CA LYS A 435 -31.48 -13.44 -11.48
C LYS A 435 -32.05 -14.85 -11.64
N PRO A 436 -32.95 -15.30 -10.72
CA PRO A 436 -33.62 -16.56 -10.86
C PRO A 436 -34.37 -16.64 -12.20
N VAL A 437 -34.18 -17.72 -12.94
CA VAL A 437 -34.94 -18.02 -14.17
C VAL A 437 -35.94 -19.11 -13.85
N MET A 438 -37.19 -18.70 -13.59
CA MET A 438 -38.26 -19.61 -13.29
C MET A 438 -38.51 -20.53 -14.48
N GLY A 439 -38.80 -21.82 -14.20
CA GLY A 439 -38.95 -22.85 -15.22
C GLY A 439 -37.65 -23.37 -15.85
N SER A 440 -36.46 -22.90 -15.38
CA SER A 440 -35.18 -23.46 -15.81
C SER A 440 -34.90 -24.82 -15.14
N ALA A 441 -33.89 -25.54 -15.60
CA ALA A 441 -33.43 -26.80 -14.99
C ALA A 441 -32.91 -26.63 -13.54
N LEU A 442 -32.67 -25.40 -13.10
CA LEU A 442 -32.25 -25.06 -11.75
C LEU A 442 -33.40 -24.51 -10.89
N ASP A 443 -34.61 -24.49 -11.40
CA ASP A 443 -35.80 -24.04 -10.66
C ASP A 443 -36.36 -25.19 -9.83
N PHE A 444 -36.15 -25.11 -8.52
CA PHE A 444 -36.64 -26.08 -7.53
C PHE A 444 -37.91 -25.61 -6.82
N SER A 445 -38.63 -24.60 -7.34
CA SER A 445 -39.88 -24.07 -6.77
C SER A 445 -40.97 -25.11 -6.62
N PHE A 446 -40.94 -26.18 -7.45
CA PHE A 446 -41.85 -27.30 -7.37
C PHE A 446 -41.77 -28.10 -6.04
N LEU A 447 -40.71 -27.91 -5.25
CA LEU A 447 -40.56 -28.51 -3.92
C LEU A 447 -41.37 -27.78 -2.86
N LEU A 448 -41.82 -26.55 -3.13
CA LEU A 448 -42.56 -25.73 -2.20
C LEU A 448 -44.06 -25.94 -2.36
N ASP A 449 -44.76 -25.72 -1.27
CA ASP A 449 -46.20 -25.98 -1.18
C ASP A 449 -46.91 -24.79 -0.50
N ALA A 450 -47.03 -23.71 -1.26
CA ALA A 450 -47.61 -22.44 -0.81
C ALA A 450 -49.11 -22.50 -0.51
N PRO A 451 -49.65 -21.66 0.41
CA PRO A 451 -48.90 -20.84 1.36
C PRO A 451 -48.41 -21.68 2.54
N ALA A 452 -47.33 -21.18 3.23
CA ALA A 452 -46.90 -21.81 4.48
C ALA A 452 -48.00 -21.76 5.55
N GLY A 453 -48.10 -22.82 6.37
CA GLY A 453 -49.08 -22.95 7.43
C GLY A 453 -50.44 -23.56 7.00
N LYS A 454 -50.67 -23.86 5.72
CA LYS A 454 -51.92 -24.48 5.28
C LYS A 454 -52.20 -25.86 5.90
N TYR A 455 -51.13 -26.57 6.31
CA TYR A 455 -51.21 -27.85 7.00
C TYR A 455 -51.17 -27.76 8.53
N GLY A 456 -51.36 -26.57 9.10
CA GLY A 456 -51.31 -26.35 10.55
C GLY A 456 -49.88 -26.29 11.08
N TYR A 457 -49.72 -26.52 12.38
CA TYR A 457 -48.45 -26.46 13.05
C TYR A 457 -47.56 -27.68 12.76
N VAL A 458 -46.25 -27.47 12.83
CA VAL A 458 -45.26 -28.56 12.79
C VAL A 458 -45.34 -29.34 14.10
N GLN A 459 -45.34 -30.66 14.02
CA GLN A 459 -45.41 -31.58 15.15
C GLN A 459 -44.31 -32.65 15.03
N ALA A 460 -43.87 -33.18 16.17
CA ALA A 460 -43.04 -34.37 16.21
C ALA A 460 -43.93 -35.63 16.11
N ALA A 461 -43.66 -36.51 15.17
CA ALA A 461 -44.27 -37.81 15.06
C ALA A 461 -43.69 -38.80 16.10
N PRO A 462 -44.37 -39.91 16.41
CA PRO A 462 -43.89 -40.90 17.38
C PRO A 462 -42.53 -41.52 17.04
N ASP A 463 -42.14 -41.52 15.76
CA ASP A 463 -40.87 -42.01 15.26
C ASP A 463 -39.73 -40.92 15.32
N GLY A 464 -40.03 -39.76 15.90
CA GLY A 464 -39.11 -38.65 16.00
C GLY A 464 -38.95 -37.81 14.73
N THR A 465 -39.70 -38.08 13.66
CA THR A 465 -39.71 -37.24 12.46
C THR A 465 -40.65 -36.05 12.64
N LEU A 466 -40.41 -35.00 11.85
CA LEU A 466 -41.29 -33.85 11.80
C LEU A 466 -42.41 -34.06 10.78
N THR A 467 -43.62 -33.62 11.12
CA THR A 467 -44.84 -33.69 10.31
C THR A 467 -45.71 -32.45 10.55
N PHE A 468 -46.87 -32.37 9.95
CA PHE A 468 -47.82 -31.29 10.15
C PHE A 468 -49.12 -31.78 10.83
N GLU A 469 -49.73 -30.91 11.63
CA GLU A 469 -50.96 -31.15 12.37
C GLU A 469 -52.09 -31.74 11.48
N LYS A 470 -52.30 -31.13 10.30
CA LYS A 470 -53.36 -31.51 9.35
C LYS A 470 -52.88 -32.44 8.24
N ALA A 471 -51.64 -32.89 8.31
CA ALA A 471 -51.04 -33.81 7.33
C ALA A 471 -50.02 -34.73 8.03
N PRO A 472 -50.42 -35.58 8.99
CA PRO A 472 -49.52 -36.38 9.81
C PRO A 472 -48.73 -37.42 9.02
N GLY A 473 -49.19 -37.81 7.82
CA GLY A 473 -48.44 -38.68 6.91
C GLY A 473 -47.41 -37.98 6.02
N LYS A 474 -47.36 -36.64 6.05
CA LYS A 474 -46.42 -35.86 5.24
C LYS A 474 -45.18 -35.52 6.08
N ARG A 475 -44.09 -36.25 5.85
CA ARG A 475 -42.82 -36.00 6.51
C ARG A 475 -42.26 -34.67 6.08
N LEU A 476 -41.93 -33.79 7.04
CA LEU A 476 -41.25 -32.51 6.80
C LEU A 476 -39.75 -32.70 6.86
N ARG A 477 -39.06 -32.22 5.85
CA ARG A 477 -37.61 -32.04 5.83
C ARG A 477 -37.33 -30.56 5.66
N LEU A 478 -36.65 -29.96 6.63
CA LEU A 478 -36.26 -28.55 6.57
C LEU A 478 -35.00 -28.39 5.72
N TYR A 479 -35.13 -27.54 4.70
CA TYR A 479 -34.03 -27.14 3.81
C TYR A 479 -34.09 -25.63 3.63
N GLY A 480 -33.04 -24.90 4.06
CA GLY A 480 -33.14 -23.45 4.06
C GLY A 480 -31.88 -22.74 4.47
N VAL A 481 -32.00 -21.44 4.73
CA VAL A 481 -30.91 -20.50 4.99
C VAL A 481 -31.16 -19.68 6.26
N ASN A 482 -30.12 -18.99 6.73
CA ASN A 482 -30.22 -17.99 7.78
C ASN A 482 -30.15 -16.59 7.20
N LEU A 483 -30.96 -15.68 7.71
CA LEU A 483 -30.72 -14.24 7.67
C LEU A 483 -30.13 -13.79 8.99
N VAL A 484 -29.18 -12.87 8.93
CA VAL A 484 -28.39 -12.44 10.08
C VAL A 484 -28.28 -10.92 10.12
N HIS A 485 -28.41 -10.32 11.31
CA HIS A 485 -28.29 -8.87 11.53
C HIS A 485 -29.18 -8.04 10.58
N GLY A 486 -28.62 -7.05 9.88
CA GLY A 486 -29.33 -6.15 8.97
C GLY A 486 -30.07 -6.85 7.81
N ALA A 487 -29.68 -8.08 7.45
CA ALA A 487 -30.41 -8.86 6.44
C ALA A 487 -31.82 -9.28 6.87
N ASN A 488 -32.14 -9.16 8.17
CA ASN A 488 -33.50 -9.39 8.66
C ASN A 488 -34.44 -8.20 8.38
N PHE A 489 -33.90 -7.02 8.06
CA PHE A 489 -34.64 -5.75 7.97
C PHE A 489 -34.44 -5.11 6.59
N LEU A 490 -34.71 -5.86 5.53
CA LEU A 490 -34.56 -5.41 4.14
C LEU A 490 -35.71 -4.48 3.73
N SER A 491 -35.53 -3.70 2.68
CA SER A 491 -36.62 -2.98 2.02
C SER A 491 -37.61 -3.97 1.39
N LYS A 492 -38.88 -3.54 1.17
CA LYS A 492 -39.92 -4.41 0.59
C LYS A 492 -39.50 -4.94 -0.78
N GLU A 493 -38.84 -4.14 -1.60
CA GLU A 493 -38.33 -4.55 -2.91
C GLU A 493 -37.25 -5.64 -2.78
N ALA A 494 -36.31 -5.46 -1.84
CA ALA A 494 -35.26 -6.44 -1.59
C ALA A 494 -35.83 -7.76 -1.01
N VAL A 495 -36.88 -7.69 -0.19
CA VAL A 495 -37.60 -8.88 0.30
C VAL A 495 -38.27 -9.62 -0.85
N ASP A 496 -38.88 -8.89 -1.81
CA ASP A 496 -39.52 -9.51 -2.98
C ASP A 496 -38.51 -10.24 -3.87
N ASP A 497 -37.31 -9.65 -4.06
CA ASP A 497 -36.25 -10.29 -4.82
C ASP A 497 -35.65 -11.49 -4.04
N LEU A 498 -35.45 -11.36 -2.73
CA LEU A 498 -35.06 -12.48 -1.86
C LEU A 498 -36.04 -13.65 -1.95
N ALA A 499 -37.35 -13.39 -1.87
CA ALA A 499 -38.38 -14.41 -1.96
C ALA A 499 -38.29 -15.20 -3.28
N LYS A 500 -38.07 -14.51 -4.41
CA LYS A 500 -37.86 -15.18 -5.72
C LYS A 500 -36.64 -16.10 -5.69
N VAL A 501 -35.53 -15.65 -5.09
CA VAL A 501 -34.28 -16.45 -4.98
C VAL A 501 -34.52 -17.68 -4.10
N LEU A 502 -35.18 -17.52 -2.96
CA LEU A 502 -35.47 -18.63 -2.02
C LEU A 502 -36.41 -19.66 -2.65
N VAL A 503 -37.48 -19.21 -3.31
CA VAL A 503 -38.41 -20.06 -4.05
C VAL A 503 -37.70 -20.83 -5.16
N TRP A 504 -36.90 -20.15 -5.96
CA TRP A 504 -36.15 -20.78 -7.05
C TRP A 504 -35.18 -21.87 -6.56
N ASN A 505 -34.56 -21.68 -5.37
CA ASN A 505 -33.74 -22.71 -4.73
C ASN A 505 -34.52 -23.81 -4.01
N GLY A 506 -35.84 -23.72 -3.91
CA GLY A 506 -36.68 -24.67 -3.20
C GLY A 506 -36.53 -24.66 -1.67
N TYR A 507 -36.07 -23.54 -1.10
CA TYR A 507 -35.92 -23.42 0.35
C TYR A 507 -37.27 -23.30 1.02
N ASN A 508 -37.56 -24.21 1.95
CA ASN A 508 -38.83 -24.28 2.68
C ASN A 508 -38.72 -23.81 4.13
N THR A 509 -37.58 -23.27 4.52
CA THR A 509 -37.38 -22.70 5.86
C THR A 509 -36.37 -21.54 5.81
N LEU A 510 -36.70 -20.52 6.60
CA LEU A 510 -35.86 -19.36 6.80
C LEU A 510 -35.65 -19.14 8.30
N ARG A 511 -34.43 -19.11 8.77
CA ARG A 511 -34.11 -18.78 10.14
C ARG A 511 -33.71 -17.31 10.26
N ILE A 512 -34.38 -16.58 11.14
CA ILE A 512 -34.02 -15.22 11.54
C ILE A 512 -33.05 -15.32 12.71
N HIS A 513 -31.89 -14.70 12.61
CA HIS A 513 -30.81 -14.78 13.59
C HIS A 513 -30.20 -13.40 13.89
N HIS A 514 -29.87 -13.12 15.18
CA HIS A 514 -29.36 -11.83 15.64
C HIS A 514 -30.26 -10.64 15.21
N HIS A 515 -31.57 -10.76 15.41
CA HIS A 515 -32.58 -9.75 15.04
C HIS A 515 -32.89 -8.79 16.20
N ASP A 516 -32.77 -9.25 17.44
CA ASP A 516 -33.14 -8.57 18.68
C ASP A 516 -32.46 -7.18 18.79
N ARG A 517 -31.17 -7.11 18.54
CA ARG A 517 -30.39 -5.86 18.65
C ARG A 517 -30.85 -4.74 17.69
N GLY A 518 -31.45 -5.11 16.56
CA GLY A 518 -31.90 -4.16 15.53
C GLY A 518 -33.37 -3.71 15.68
N MET A 519 -34.15 -4.32 16.58
CA MET A 519 -35.58 -4.07 16.69
C MET A 519 -35.96 -2.96 17.68
N GLY A 520 -35.09 -2.61 18.62
CA GLY A 520 -35.36 -1.57 19.61
C GLY A 520 -35.40 -0.17 19.02
N ASP A 521 -36.33 0.67 19.45
CA ASP A 521 -36.33 2.08 19.08
C ASP A 521 -35.12 2.78 19.74
N PRO A 522 -34.19 3.32 18.96
CA PRO A 522 -32.99 3.98 19.48
C PRO A 522 -33.32 5.26 20.30
N LYS A 523 -34.55 5.77 20.21
CA LYS A 523 -35.00 6.94 20.96
C LYS A 523 -35.73 6.57 22.27
N ALA A 524 -36.05 5.31 22.46
CA ALA A 524 -36.71 4.85 23.66
C ALA A 524 -35.72 4.82 24.85
N LYS A 525 -36.28 5.01 26.07
CA LYS A 525 -35.50 4.92 27.32
C LYS A 525 -35.52 3.51 27.93
N ASP A 526 -36.13 2.56 27.25
CA ASP A 526 -36.27 1.18 27.67
C ASP A 526 -35.81 0.22 26.56
N SER A 527 -35.73 -1.06 26.86
CA SER A 527 -35.31 -2.12 25.92
C SER A 527 -36.47 -2.91 25.30
N ILE A 528 -37.68 -2.50 25.54
CA ILE A 528 -38.91 -3.22 25.10
C ILE A 528 -39.71 -2.45 24.05
N THR A 529 -39.48 -1.17 23.88
CA THR A 529 -40.11 -0.35 22.83
C THR A 529 -39.46 -0.65 21.49
N LEU A 530 -40.25 -1.15 20.55
CA LEU A 530 -39.80 -1.53 19.21
C LEU A 530 -39.90 -0.35 18.24
N ASP A 531 -38.98 -0.25 17.29
CA ASP A 531 -39.06 0.69 16.19
C ASP A 531 -40.16 0.23 15.19
N PRO A 532 -41.23 1.00 14.99
CA PRO A 532 -42.31 0.62 14.11
C PRO A 532 -41.89 0.39 12.66
N LYS A 533 -40.87 1.10 12.19
CA LYS A 533 -40.35 0.94 10.83
C LYS A 533 -39.63 -0.39 10.65
N VAL A 534 -38.81 -0.74 11.63
CA VAL A 534 -38.08 -2.02 11.62
C VAL A 534 -39.04 -3.19 11.78
N LEU A 535 -40.07 -3.02 12.60
CA LEU A 535 -41.13 -4.03 12.76
C LEU A 535 -41.91 -4.26 11.46
N ASP A 536 -42.30 -3.19 10.73
CA ASP A 536 -42.96 -3.29 9.41
C ASP A 536 -42.08 -4.02 8.38
N GLN A 537 -40.77 -3.82 8.39
CA GLN A 537 -39.85 -4.56 7.53
C GLN A 537 -39.84 -6.06 7.84
N LEU A 538 -39.77 -6.42 9.10
CA LEU A 538 -39.80 -7.82 9.54
C LEU A 538 -41.18 -8.49 9.25
N ASP A 539 -42.28 -7.79 9.52
CA ASP A 539 -43.64 -8.26 9.23
C ASP A 539 -43.82 -8.50 7.72
N TYR A 540 -43.29 -7.61 6.89
CA TYR A 540 -43.30 -7.79 5.43
C TYR A 540 -42.48 -9.00 4.99
N LEU A 541 -41.32 -9.24 5.59
CA LEU A 541 -40.53 -10.45 5.34
C LEU A 541 -41.31 -11.70 5.67
N LEU A 542 -41.92 -11.76 6.86
CA LEU A 542 -42.73 -12.91 7.30
C LEU A 542 -43.93 -13.14 6.39
N TYR A 543 -44.62 -12.07 5.99
CA TYR A 543 -45.73 -12.13 5.04
C TYR A 543 -45.27 -12.74 3.70
N ARG A 544 -44.20 -12.26 3.12
CA ARG A 544 -43.68 -12.75 1.82
C ARG A 544 -43.22 -14.20 1.90
N MET A 545 -42.56 -14.60 3.00
CA MET A 545 -42.19 -16.01 3.21
C MET A 545 -43.42 -16.91 3.32
N LYS A 546 -44.46 -16.46 4.02
CA LYS A 546 -45.73 -17.22 4.12
C LYS A 546 -46.39 -17.42 2.74
N GLU A 547 -46.51 -16.37 1.94
CA GLU A 547 -47.08 -16.45 0.59
C GLU A 547 -46.28 -17.35 -0.35
N SER A 548 -44.98 -17.46 -0.10
CA SER A 548 -44.03 -18.21 -0.95
C SER A 548 -43.98 -19.72 -0.63
N GLY A 549 -44.48 -20.18 0.54
CA GLY A 549 -44.43 -21.58 0.96
C GLY A 549 -43.19 -21.93 1.73
#